data_e5b03d07cd6fef2b2e0af703246aae18
#
_entry.id   e5b03d07cd6fef2b2e0af703246aae18
#
_cell.length_a   1.000
_cell.length_b   1.000
_cell.length_c   1.000
_cell.angle_alpha   90.00
_cell.angle_beta   90.00
_cell.angle_gamma   90.00
#
_symmetry.space_group_name_H-M   'P 1'
#
loop_
_entity.id
_entity.type
_entity.pdbx_description
1 polymer ?
#
loop_
_entity_poly.entity_id
_entity_poly.type
_entity_poly.pdbx_seq_one_letter_code
_entity_poly.pdbx_strand_id
1 'polypeptide(L)' 'MSQAPREKLIYLRQWVGDKVSVVTENDGHYVGQLTNIVFDGTRLMYIMLDDQVCLNFEHIVEIRVGK' A
#
# COMPACT_ATOMS: atom_id res chain seq x y z
N MET A 1 -13.82 10.87 7.36
CA MET A 1 -13.59 10.64 7.14
C MET A 1 -12.85 10.02 6.76
N SER A 2 -12.71 9.57 6.60
CA SER A 2 -12.04 8.94 6.32
C SER A 2 -11.29 9.03 5.38
N GLN A 3 -10.40 9.03 5.29
CA GLN A 3 -9.79 9.20 4.39
C GLN A 3 -9.53 8.30 3.59
N ALA A 4 -9.90 8.34 2.64
CA ALA A 4 -9.75 7.34 1.72
C ALA A 4 -8.32 7.16 1.38
N PRO A 5 -7.91 5.93 1.23
CA PRO A 5 -6.53 5.68 0.84
C PRO A 5 -6.18 6.35 -0.47
N ARG A 6 -7.15 6.54 -1.35
CA ARG A 6 -6.83 7.11 -2.64
C ARG A 6 -6.29 8.51 -2.54
N GLU A 7 -6.59 9.20 -1.47
CA GLU A 7 -6.00 10.49 -1.29
C GLU A 7 -4.52 10.41 -1.02
N LYS A 8 -4.10 9.26 -0.54
CA LYS A 8 -2.70 9.05 -0.21
C LYS A 8 -1.92 8.45 -1.35
N LEU A 9 -2.58 8.18 -2.45
CA LEU A 9 -1.90 7.61 -3.60
C LEU A 9 -0.77 8.50 -4.09
N ILE A 10 -0.99 9.79 -4.00
CA ILE A 10 0.02 10.74 -4.45
C ILE A 10 1.29 10.57 -3.66
N TYR A 11 1.17 10.21 -2.41
CA TYR A 11 2.31 10.12 -1.52
C TYR A 11 2.91 8.74 -1.43
N LEU A 12 2.22 7.75 -1.97
CA LEU A 12 2.68 6.38 -1.85
C LEU A 12 4.06 6.17 -2.44
N ARG A 13 4.37 6.88 -3.50
CA ARG A 13 5.67 6.76 -4.11
C ARG A 13 6.78 7.20 -3.19
N GLN A 14 6.49 8.13 -2.30
CA GLN A 14 7.48 8.61 -1.36
C GLN A 14 7.80 7.57 -0.31
N TRP A 15 6.91 6.60 -0.17
CA TRP A 15 7.08 5.58 0.85
C TRP A 15 7.83 4.36 0.35
N VAL A 16 8.15 4.33 -0.94
CA VAL A 16 8.96 3.21 -1.45
C VAL A 16 10.30 3.25 -0.74
N GLY A 17 10.63 2.11 -0.15
CA GLY A 17 11.84 2.01 0.67
C GLY A 17 11.55 2.08 2.16
N ASP A 18 10.35 2.55 2.53
CA ASP A 18 9.99 2.66 3.94
C ASP A 18 9.20 1.44 4.37
N LYS A 19 9.25 1.19 5.66
CA LYS A 19 8.46 0.11 6.23
C LYS A 19 7.03 0.59 6.39
N VAL A 20 6.09 -0.22 5.91
CA VAL A 20 4.68 0.13 5.99
C VAL A 20 3.89 -0.99 6.63
N SER A 21 2.75 -0.61 7.13
CA SER A 21 1.80 -1.52 7.74
C SER A 21 0.53 -1.45 6.92
N VAL A 22 0.04 -2.59 6.45
CA VAL A 22 -1.12 -2.64 5.57
C VAL A 22 -2.19 -3.51 6.18
N VAL A 23 -3.43 -3.01 6.15
CA VAL A 23 -4.59 -3.77 6.60
C VAL A 23 -5.48 -3.99 5.40
N THR A 24 -5.91 -5.24 5.21
CA THR A 24 -6.79 -5.58 4.11
C THR A 24 -8.19 -5.85 4.65
N GLU A 25 -9.16 -5.91 3.73
CA GLU A 25 -10.56 -6.04 4.13
C GLU A 25 -10.88 -7.39 4.74
N ASN A 26 -9.99 -8.36 4.63
CA ASN A 26 -10.18 -9.67 5.25
C ASN A 26 -9.46 -9.76 6.59
N ASP A 27 -9.25 -8.62 7.22
CA ASP A 27 -8.53 -8.56 8.48
C ASP A 27 -7.10 -9.03 8.36
N GLY A 28 -6.57 -9.03 7.16
CA GLY A 28 -5.17 -9.35 6.97
C GLY A 28 -4.30 -8.19 7.38
N HIS A 29 -3.19 -8.50 8.02
CA HIS A 29 -2.21 -7.52 8.43
C HIS A 29 -0.88 -7.87 7.81
N TYR A 30 -0.27 -6.91 7.16
CA TYR A 30 1.00 -7.12 6.50
C TYR A 30 1.93 -5.99 6.87
N VAL A 31 3.14 -6.35 7.25
CA VAL A 31 4.15 -5.35 7.60
C VAL A 31 5.40 -5.68 6.82
N GLY A 32 5.96 -4.69 6.17
CA GLY A 32 7.18 -4.91 5.42
C GLY A 32 7.60 -3.66 4.72
N GLN A 33 8.70 -3.75 4.00
CA GLN A 33 9.22 -2.63 3.26
C GLN A 33 8.48 -2.51 1.94
N LEU A 34 7.98 -1.33 1.64
CA LEU A 34 7.32 -1.10 0.36
C LEU A 34 8.40 -1.04 -0.71
N THR A 35 8.41 -2.02 -1.61
CA THR A 35 9.47 -2.12 -2.59
C THR A 35 9.02 -1.75 -3.99
N ASN A 36 7.72 -1.80 -4.25
CA ASN A 36 7.27 -1.46 -5.59
C ASN A 36 5.80 -1.08 -5.56
N ILE A 37 5.42 -0.29 -6.55
CA ILE A 37 4.04 0.13 -6.74
C ILE A 37 3.75 -0.03 -8.22
N VAL A 38 2.65 -0.68 -8.55
CA VAL A 38 2.29 -0.94 -9.93
C VAL A 38 1.03 -0.17 -10.27
N PHE A 39 1.11 0.64 -11.31
CA PHE A 39 0.00 1.44 -11.78
C PHE A 39 -0.48 0.94 -13.13
N ASP A 40 -1.75 1.20 -13.40
CA ASP A 40 -2.30 1.04 -14.73
C ASP A 40 -2.81 2.43 -15.09
N GLY A 41 -2.00 3.15 -15.87
CA GLY A 41 -2.31 4.55 -16.13
C GLY A 41 -2.13 5.34 -14.83
N THR A 42 -3.17 5.99 -14.37
CA THR A 42 -3.12 6.73 -13.11
C THR A 42 -3.70 5.94 -11.97
N ARG A 43 -4.11 4.69 -12.23
CA ARG A 43 -4.78 3.89 -11.24
C ARG A 43 -3.81 2.96 -10.57
N LEU A 44 -3.81 2.98 -9.26
CA LEU A 44 -2.94 2.09 -8.49
C LEU A 44 -3.55 0.70 -8.47
N MET A 45 -2.76 -0.30 -8.89
CA MET A 45 -3.24 -1.66 -8.97
C MET A 45 -2.72 -2.52 -7.85
N TYR A 46 -1.41 -2.50 -7.62
CA TYR A 46 -0.78 -3.36 -6.63
C TYR A 46 0.31 -2.64 -5.90
N ILE A 47 0.58 -3.07 -4.69
CA ILE A 47 1.81 -2.71 -4.01
C ILE A 47 2.54 -3.98 -3.67
N MET A 48 3.84 -3.88 -3.50
CA MET A 48 4.66 -5.03 -3.20
C MET A 48 5.48 -4.76 -1.95
N LEU A 49 5.49 -5.73 -1.06
CA LEU A 49 6.25 -5.63 0.18
C LEU A 49 7.37 -6.66 0.16
N ASP A 50 8.57 -6.21 0.51
CA ASP A 50 9.75 -7.08 0.63
C ASP A 50 10.04 -7.88 -0.64
N ASP A 51 9.59 -7.38 -1.79
CA ASP A 51 9.73 -8.07 -3.07
C ASP A 51 9.12 -9.47 -3.05
N GLN A 52 8.22 -9.74 -2.13
CA GLN A 52 7.63 -11.06 -2.00
C GLN A 52 6.12 -11.03 -1.96
N VAL A 53 5.54 -10.07 -1.28
CA VAL A 53 4.10 -10.02 -1.07
C VAL A 53 3.51 -8.97 -1.98
N CYS A 54 2.60 -9.39 -2.83
CA CYS A 54 1.92 -8.50 -3.76
C CYS A 54 0.49 -8.33 -3.28
N LEU A 55 0.09 -7.11 -2.98
CA LEU A 55 -1.23 -6.83 -2.44
C LEU A 55 -2.02 -5.99 -3.42
N ASN A 56 -3.23 -6.47 -3.74
CA ASN A 56 -4.12 -5.77 -4.62
C ASN A 56 -4.68 -4.56 -3.88
N PHE A 57 -4.52 -3.40 -4.47
CA PHE A 57 -4.91 -2.16 -3.80
C PHE A 57 -6.41 -2.12 -3.50
N GLU A 58 -7.23 -2.78 -4.30
CA GLU A 58 -8.66 -2.80 -4.07
C GLU A 58 -9.05 -3.41 -2.73
N HIS A 59 -8.20 -4.30 -2.23
CA HIS A 59 -8.49 -4.98 -0.97
C HIS A 59 -7.87 -4.30 0.23
N ILE A 60 -7.16 -3.22 0.01
CA ILE A 60 -6.46 -2.53 1.09
C ILE A 60 -7.41 -1.53 1.73
N VAL A 61 -7.52 -1.63 3.03
CA VAL A 61 -8.34 -0.71 3.81
C VAL A 61 -7.51 0.44 4.35
N GLU A 62 -6.29 0.14 4.74
CA GLU A 62 -5.46 1.14 5.38
C GLU A 62 -4.00 0.85 5.14
N ILE A 63 -3.21 1.89 4.93
CA ILE A 63 -1.76 1.80 4.85
C ILE A 63 -1.20 2.86 5.76
N ARG A 64 -0.21 2.48 6.55
CA ARG A 64 0.50 3.40 7.41
C ARG A 64 1.98 3.22 7.23
N VAL A 65 2.70 4.33 7.29
CA VAL A 65 4.14 4.26 7.31
C VAL A 65 4.54 3.87 8.71
N GLY A 66 5.21 2.75 8.83
CA GLY A 66 5.64 2.25 10.13
C GLY A 66 6.92 2.92 10.53
N LYS A 67 6.93 3.44 11.71
CA LYS A 67 8.12 4.10 12.17
C LYS A 67 8.56 3.50 13.45
#